data_253499c802cb4f2136e57fc108eb2ad1
#
_entry.id   253499c802cb4f2136e57fc108eb2ad1
#
_cell.length_a   1.000
_cell.length_b   1.000
_cell.length_c   1.000
_cell.angle_alpha   90.00
_cell.angle_beta   90.00
_cell.angle_gamma   90.00
#
_symmetry.space_group_name_H-M   'P 1'
#
loop_
_entity.id
_entity.type
_entity.pdbx_description
1 polymer ?
#
loop_
_entity_poly.entity_id
_entity_poly.type
_entity_poly.pdbx_seq_one_letter_code
_entity_poly.pdbx_strand_id
1 'polypeptide(L)'
;VGSEMCIRDRKIFSYLLEPVKMIFKSVASYIPNLFIILVIYYCIKYIVKGIQYIANEIESENLKISGFYPDWAQPTFNIIRFLLYAFMIAMIYPYLPGSDSGVFQGISVFVGLIISLGSSTVIGNIIAGLVITYMRPFKLGDRIQLNETTGNVIEKTPFVTRLRTPKNEVVTIPNSFIMSSHTTNYSVSARQYGLIIHSTVTIGYDVPWRQVHQLLIN
;
A
#
# COMPACT_ATOMS: atom_id res chain seq x y z
N VAL A 1 -49.11 -52.82 24.76
CA VAL A 1 -48.21 -51.91 25.55
C VAL A 1 -46.81 -51.92 25.00
N GLY A 2 -46.32 -53.04 24.37
CA GLY A 2 -44.94 -53.09 23.81
C GLY A 2 -44.72 -52.37 22.47
N SER A 3 -45.76 -52.24 21.63
CA SER A 3 -45.61 -51.61 20.29
C SER A 3 -45.57 -50.07 20.32
N GLU A 4 -46.30 -49.46 21.24
CA GLU A 4 -46.30 -47.96 21.36
C GLU A 4 -45.01 -47.42 21.99
N MET A 5 -44.39 -48.15 22.91
CA MET A 5 -43.13 -47.77 23.53
C MET A 5 -42.00 -47.81 22.48
N CYS A 6 -41.94 -48.82 21.59
CA CYS A 6 -40.96 -48.94 20.55
C CYS A 6 -41.12 -47.87 19.44
N ILE A 7 -42.34 -47.38 19.18
CA ILE A 7 -42.63 -46.30 18.21
C ILE A 7 -42.21 -44.96 18.82
N ARG A 8 -42.39 -44.76 20.12
CA ARG A 8 -42.03 -43.54 20.83
C ARG A 8 -40.50 -43.37 20.93
N ASP A 9 -39.78 -44.44 21.21
CA ASP A 9 -38.32 -44.44 21.26
C ASP A 9 -37.71 -44.20 19.87
N ARG A 10 -38.31 -44.75 18.83
CA ARG A 10 -37.88 -44.50 17.45
C ARG A 10 -38.13 -43.05 17.02
N LYS A 11 -39.21 -42.42 17.47
CA LYS A 11 -39.49 -41.01 17.22
C LYS A 11 -38.51 -40.10 17.94
N ILE A 12 -38.23 -40.35 19.21
CA ILE A 12 -37.26 -39.59 20.00
C ILE A 12 -35.86 -39.69 19.37
N PHE A 13 -35.46 -40.89 18.95
CA PHE A 13 -34.19 -41.12 18.32
C PHE A 13 -34.08 -40.45 16.92
N SER A 14 -35.20 -40.38 16.16
CA SER A 14 -35.25 -39.63 14.90
C SER A 14 -35.13 -38.13 15.11
N TYR A 15 -35.76 -37.55 16.15
CA TYR A 15 -35.63 -36.13 16.47
C TYR A 15 -34.20 -35.74 16.88
N LEU A 16 -33.43 -36.63 17.50
CA LEU A 16 -32.04 -36.40 17.85
C LEU A 16 -31.08 -36.60 16.64
N LEU A 17 -31.42 -37.53 15.74
CA LEU A 17 -30.56 -37.84 14.57
C LEU A 17 -30.84 -36.92 13.38
N GLU A 18 -32.04 -36.36 13.24
CA GLU A 18 -32.34 -35.46 12.11
C GLU A 18 -31.46 -34.21 12.07
N PRO A 19 -31.23 -33.46 13.17
CA PRO A 19 -30.31 -32.34 13.17
C PRO A 19 -28.89 -32.76 12.79
N VAL A 20 -28.44 -33.91 13.29
CA VAL A 20 -27.10 -34.43 12.97
C VAL A 20 -26.99 -34.80 11.50
N LYS A 21 -27.99 -35.47 10.94
CA LYS A 21 -28.03 -35.77 9.47
C LYS A 21 -28.10 -34.51 8.63
N MET A 22 -28.85 -33.48 9.07
CA MET A 22 -28.88 -32.19 8.36
C MET A 22 -27.52 -31.51 8.36
N ILE A 23 -26.82 -31.49 9.48
CA ILE A 23 -25.46 -30.93 9.58
C ILE A 23 -24.52 -31.69 8.64
N PHE A 24 -24.50 -33.03 8.69
CA PHE A 24 -23.68 -33.86 7.79
C PHE A 24 -24.01 -33.63 6.33
N LYS A 25 -25.29 -33.56 5.98
CA LYS A 25 -25.72 -33.27 4.61
C LYS A 25 -25.31 -31.89 4.13
N SER A 26 -25.44 -30.87 5.00
CA SER A 26 -25.01 -29.50 4.72
C SER A 26 -23.50 -29.42 4.53
N VAL A 27 -22.71 -30.05 5.38
CA VAL A 27 -21.25 -30.13 5.24
C VAL A 27 -20.88 -30.86 3.96
N ALA A 28 -21.50 -32.03 3.68
CA ALA A 28 -21.23 -32.78 2.46
C ALA A 28 -21.60 -31.99 1.18
N SER A 29 -22.70 -31.26 1.18
CA SER A 29 -23.11 -30.41 0.06
C SER A 29 -22.18 -29.21 -0.16
N TYR A 30 -21.42 -28.80 0.87
CA TYR A 30 -20.48 -27.69 0.78
C TYR A 30 -19.08 -28.12 0.26
N ILE A 31 -18.77 -29.42 0.27
CA ILE A 31 -17.47 -29.92 -0.21
C ILE A 31 -17.10 -29.44 -1.62
N PRO A 32 -18.01 -29.41 -2.62
CA PRO A 32 -17.69 -28.89 -3.96
C PRO A 32 -17.27 -27.42 -3.92
N ASN A 33 -17.97 -26.58 -3.13
CA ASN A 33 -17.63 -25.16 -2.99
C ASN A 33 -16.26 -24.97 -2.32
N LEU A 34 -15.97 -25.77 -1.28
CA LEU A 34 -14.67 -25.78 -0.62
C LEU A 34 -13.54 -26.14 -1.62
N PHE A 35 -13.79 -27.12 -2.49
CA PHE A 35 -12.84 -27.51 -3.52
C PHE A 35 -12.58 -26.35 -4.50
N ILE A 36 -13.62 -25.65 -4.96
CA ILE A 36 -13.49 -24.47 -5.82
C ILE A 36 -12.67 -23.38 -5.12
N ILE A 37 -12.97 -23.09 -3.85
CA ILE A 37 -12.22 -22.11 -3.04
C ILE A 37 -10.73 -22.48 -2.99
N LEU A 38 -10.41 -23.75 -2.73
CA LEU A 38 -9.03 -24.23 -2.68
C LEU A 38 -8.34 -24.07 -4.05
N VAL A 39 -9.02 -24.40 -5.13
CA VAL A 39 -8.48 -24.23 -6.49
C VAL A 39 -8.17 -22.77 -6.77
N ILE A 40 -9.13 -21.87 -6.51
CA ILE A 40 -8.93 -20.40 -6.68
C ILE A 40 -7.73 -19.93 -5.84
N TYR A 41 -7.66 -20.33 -4.58
CA TYR A 41 -6.57 -19.95 -3.68
C TYR A 41 -5.21 -20.39 -4.21
N TYR A 42 -5.07 -21.67 -4.61
CA TYR A 42 -3.80 -22.17 -5.12
C TYR A 42 -3.44 -21.55 -6.46
N CYS A 43 -4.39 -21.33 -7.37
CA CYS A 43 -4.15 -20.65 -8.63
C CYS A 43 -3.58 -19.24 -8.39
N ILE A 44 -4.24 -18.43 -7.58
CA ILE A 44 -3.77 -17.06 -7.28
C ILE A 44 -2.43 -17.10 -6.55
N LYS A 45 -2.23 -18.01 -5.59
CA LYS A 45 -0.96 -18.17 -4.88
C LYS A 45 0.21 -18.44 -5.82
N TYR A 46 0.04 -19.33 -6.80
CA TYR A 46 1.09 -19.64 -7.77
C TYR A 46 1.31 -18.50 -8.76
N ILE A 47 0.25 -17.79 -9.18
CA ILE A 47 0.36 -16.60 -10.02
C ILE A 47 1.19 -15.53 -9.29
N VAL A 48 0.84 -15.23 -8.03
CA VAL A 48 1.57 -14.25 -7.21
C VAL A 48 3.04 -14.66 -7.06
N LYS A 49 3.32 -15.95 -6.82
CA LYS A 49 4.69 -16.44 -6.69
C LYS A 49 5.48 -16.32 -8.00
N GLY A 50 4.85 -16.54 -9.14
CA GLY A 50 5.47 -16.35 -10.46
C GLY A 50 5.80 -14.88 -10.73
N ILE A 51 4.87 -13.96 -10.41
CA ILE A 51 5.11 -12.51 -10.56
C ILE A 51 6.20 -12.03 -9.61
N GLN A 52 6.23 -12.56 -8.38
CA GLN A 52 7.30 -12.25 -7.41
C GLN A 52 8.68 -12.65 -7.93
N TYR A 53 8.78 -13.81 -8.55
CA TYR A 53 10.03 -14.27 -9.16
C TYR A 53 10.50 -13.29 -10.24
N ILE A 54 9.60 -12.87 -11.14
CA ILE A 54 9.90 -11.91 -12.20
C ILE A 54 10.33 -10.55 -11.59
N ALA A 55 9.63 -10.07 -10.57
CA ALA A 55 9.95 -8.82 -9.90
C ALA A 55 11.36 -8.84 -9.27
N ASN A 56 11.74 -9.96 -8.65
CA ASN A 56 13.07 -10.13 -8.07
C ASN A 56 14.17 -10.17 -9.14
N GLU A 57 13.93 -10.80 -10.29
CA GLU A 57 14.87 -10.82 -11.41
C GLU A 57 15.08 -9.43 -12.02
N ILE A 58 14.03 -8.60 -12.07
CA ILE A 58 14.12 -7.21 -12.54
C ILE A 58 14.89 -6.36 -11.52
N GLU A 59 14.61 -6.51 -10.21
CA GLU A 59 15.30 -5.78 -9.14
C GLU A 59 16.80 -6.10 -9.11
N SER A 60 17.15 -7.37 -9.33
CA SER A 60 18.54 -7.84 -9.40
C SER A 60 19.27 -7.44 -10.69
N GLU A 61 18.63 -6.67 -11.58
CA GLU A 61 19.15 -6.27 -12.91
C GLU A 61 19.47 -7.45 -13.85
N ASN A 62 19.09 -8.68 -13.52
CA ASN A 62 19.25 -9.84 -14.38
C ASN A 62 18.32 -9.75 -15.60
N LEU A 63 17.11 -9.22 -15.40
CA LEU A 63 16.13 -8.99 -16.46
C LEU A 63 15.95 -7.49 -16.67
N LYS A 64 16.45 -6.97 -17.81
CA LYS A 64 16.33 -5.55 -18.18
C LYS A 64 15.15 -5.34 -19.12
N ILE A 65 14.16 -4.57 -18.68
CA ILE A 65 13.02 -4.15 -19.51
C ILE A 65 13.25 -2.69 -19.92
N SER A 66 13.28 -2.43 -21.22
CA SER A 66 13.43 -1.08 -21.74
C SER A 66 12.31 -0.16 -21.22
N GLY A 67 12.69 0.94 -20.60
CA GLY A 67 11.75 1.91 -20.01
C GLY A 67 11.23 1.57 -18.59
N PHE A 68 11.65 0.45 -17.99
CA PHE A 68 11.29 0.08 -16.63
C PHE A 68 12.50 0.12 -15.71
N TYR A 69 12.42 0.88 -14.61
CA TYR A 69 13.50 1.01 -13.64
C TYR A 69 13.45 -0.12 -12.61
N PRO A 70 14.62 -0.69 -12.19
CA PRO A 70 14.67 -1.74 -11.15
C PRO A 70 13.95 -1.36 -9.85
N ASP A 71 14.07 -0.10 -9.42
CA ASP A 71 13.40 0.43 -8.22
C ASP A 71 11.85 0.35 -8.27
N TRP A 72 11.27 0.15 -9.45
CA TRP A 72 9.81 0.03 -9.61
C TRP A 72 9.31 -1.41 -9.45
N ALA A 73 10.22 -2.39 -9.49
CA ALA A 73 9.85 -3.80 -9.48
C ALA A 73 9.05 -4.19 -8.23
N GLN A 74 9.56 -3.89 -7.04
CA GLN A 74 8.89 -4.23 -5.78
C GLN A 74 7.60 -3.44 -5.53
N PRO A 75 7.55 -2.11 -5.72
CA PRO A 75 6.29 -1.38 -5.61
C PRO A 75 5.21 -1.91 -6.56
N THR A 76 5.55 -2.17 -7.82
CA THR A 76 4.62 -2.71 -8.83
C THR A 76 4.14 -4.10 -8.43
N PHE A 77 5.04 -4.99 -7.99
CA PHE A 77 4.67 -6.31 -7.49
C PHE A 77 3.70 -6.22 -6.31
N ASN A 78 3.94 -5.32 -5.35
CA ASN A 78 3.08 -5.17 -4.19
C ASN A 78 1.66 -4.69 -4.57
N ILE A 79 1.55 -3.80 -5.57
CA ILE A 79 0.25 -3.36 -6.11
C ILE A 79 -0.48 -4.55 -6.75
N ILE A 80 0.20 -5.26 -7.66
CA ILE A 80 -0.38 -6.40 -8.37
C ILE A 80 -0.79 -7.48 -7.38
N ARG A 81 0.04 -7.78 -6.39
CA ARG A 81 -0.26 -8.73 -5.32
C ARG A 81 -1.51 -8.35 -4.55
N PHE A 82 -1.62 -7.08 -4.15
CA PHE A 82 -2.80 -6.58 -3.46
C PHE A 82 -4.07 -6.73 -4.31
N LEU A 83 -4.01 -6.33 -5.59
CA LEU A 83 -5.14 -6.45 -6.51
C LEU A 83 -5.54 -7.91 -6.75
N LEU A 84 -4.57 -8.82 -6.89
CA LEU A 84 -4.84 -10.25 -7.06
C LEU A 84 -5.52 -10.86 -5.84
N TYR A 85 -5.09 -10.50 -4.62
CA TYR A 85 -5.76 -10.98 -3.41
C TYR A 85 -7.14 -10.35 -3.23
N ALA A 86 -7.33 -9.07 -3.54
CA ALA A 86 -8.66 -8.45 -3.53
C ALA A 86 -9.60 -9.13 -4.53
N PHE A 87 -9.11 -9.42 -5.74
CA PHE A 87 -9.84 -10.16 -6.76
C PHE A 87 -10.15 -11.60 -6.32
N MET A 88 -9.20 -12.28 -5.67
CA MET A 88 -9.41 -13.60 -5.09
C MET A 88 -10.56 -13.62 -4.09
N ILE A 89 -10.61 -12.63 -3.18
CA ILE A 89 -11.70 -12.51 -2.21
C ILE A 89 -13.05 -12.32 -2.92
N ALA A 90 -13.10 -11.47 -3.95
CA ALA A 90 -14.30 -11.25 -4.74
C ALA A 90 -14.76 -12.53 -5.47
N MET A 91 -13.81 -13.33 -5.99
CA MET A 91 -14.12 -14.60 -6.65
C MET A 91 -14.59 -15.69 -5.67
N ILE A 92 -14.06 -15.70 -4.44
CA ILE A 92 -14.42 -16.69 -3.41
C ILE A 92 -15.78 -16.35 -2.79
N TYR A 93 -16.16 -15.07 -2.76
CA TYR A 93 -17.36 -14.59 -2.10
C TYR A 93 -18.64 -15.40 -2.40
N PRO A 94 -19.02 -15.69 -3.67
CA PRO A 94 -20.25 -16.44 -3.98
C PRO A 94 -20.23 -17.90 -3.50
N TYR A 95 -19.05 -18.45 -3.19
CA TYR A 95 -18.88 -19.80 -2.69
C TYR A 95 -18.90 -19.90 -1.16
N LEU A 96 -19.01 -18.77 -0.45
CA LEU A 96 -19.09 -18.76 1.01
C LEU A 96 -20.50 -19.14 1.48
N PRO A 97 -20.63 -19.91 2.58
CA PRO A 97 -21.93 -20.26 3.12
C PRO A 97 -22.64 -18.98 3.63
N GLY A 98 -23.86 -18.76 3.15
CA GLY A 98 -24.68 -17.60 3.54
C GLY A 98 -24.41 -16.32 2.78
N SER A 99 -23.54 -16.31 1.77
CA SER A 99 -23.28 -15.14 0.94
C SER A 99 -24.53 -14.57 0.28
N ASP A 100 -25.53 -15.41 -0.04
CA ASP A 100 -26.80 -15.01 -0.65
C ASP A 100 -27.81 -14.42 0.35
N SER A 101 -27.51 -14.46 1.66
CA SER A 101 -28.43 -13.89 2.65
C SER A 101 -28.41 -12.36 2.60
N GLY A 102 -29.61 -11.72 2.62
CA GLY A 102 -29.73 -10.26 2.64
C GLY A 102 -29.04 -9.62 3.84
N VAL A 103 -28.96 -10.33 4.97
CA VAL A 103 -28.25 -9.87 6.18
C VAL A 103 -26.76 -9.81 5.93
N PHE A 104 -26.17 -10.84 5.33
CA PHE A 104 -24.74 -10.86 5.01
C PHE A 104 -24.37 -9.77 3.98
N GLN A 105 -25.21 -9.58 2.96
CA GLN A 105 -25.04 -8.51 1.98
C GLN A 105 -25.12 -7.12 2.64
N GLY A 106 -26.11 -6.89 3.50
CA GLY A 106 -26.26 -5.63 4.23
C GLY A 106 -25.04 -5.31 5.13
N ILE A 107 -24.55 -6.30 5.89
CA ILE A 107 -23.37 -6.16 6.73
C ILE A 107 -22.14 -5.87 5.87
N SER A 108 -21.95 -6.56 4.75
CA SER A 108 -20.81 -6.36 3.84
C SER A 108 -20.77 -4.95 3.26
N VAL A 109 -21.92 -4.40 2.82
CA VAL A 109 -22.05 -3.03 2.34
C VAL A 109 -21.75 -2.03 3.46
N PHE A 110 -22.31 -2.24 4.65
CA PHE A 110 -22.08 -1.35 5.80
C PHE A 110 -20.61 -1.31 6.22
N VAL A 111 -19.94 -2.47 6.33
CA VAL A 111 -18.51 -2.56 6.64
C VAL A 111 -17.69 -1.89 5.52
N GLY A 112 -18.04 -2.11 4.25
CA GLY A 112 -17.40 -1.47 3.11
C GLY A 112 -17.47 0.06 3.17
N LEU A 113 -18.62 0.62 3.54
CA LEU A 113 -18.81 2.06 3.72
C LEU A 113 -17.94 2.61 4.86
N ILE A 114 -17.91 1.96 6.01
CA ILE A 114 -17.09 2.37 7.16
C ILE A 114 -15.60 2.37 6.76
N ILE A 115 -15.12 1.31 6.13
CA ILE A 115 -13.74 1.21 5.66
C ILE A 115 -13.45 2.32 4.64
N SER A 116 -14.35 2.54 3.67
CA SER A 116 -14.18 3.55 2.63
C SER A 116 -14.06 4.96 3.21
N LEU A 117 -14.95 5.33 4.11
CA LEU A 117 -14.95 6.65 4.75
C LEU A 117 -13.76 6.83 5.70
N GLY A 118 -13.39 5.78 6.45
CA GLY A 118 -12.28 5.83 7.40
C GLY A 118 -10.90 5.79 6.76
N SER A 119 -10.78 5.24 5.54
CA SER A 119 -9.47 4.99 4.89
C SER A 119 -9.00 6.13 3.99
N SER A 120 -9.76 7.20 3.80
CA SER A 120 -9.50 8.24 2.80
C SER A 120 -8.07 8.82 2.91
N THR A 121 -7.62 9.19 4.11
CA THR A 121 -6.27 9.72 4.34
C THR A 121 -5.18 8.68 4.08
N VAL A 122 -5.42 7.42 4.49
CA VAL A 122 -4.47 6.32 4.29
C VAL A 122 -4.31 6.03 2.81
N ILE A 123 -5.43 5.90 2.08
CA ILE A 123 -5.44 5.68 0.64
C ILE A 123 -4.79 6.84 -0.09
N GLY A 124 -5.08 8.09 0.31
CA GLY A 124 -4.44 9.29 -0.24
C GLY A 124 -2.92 9.26 -0.11
N ASN A 125 -2.39 8.86 1.04
CA ASN A 125 -0.95 8.72 1.25
C ASN A 125 -0.33 7.59 0.41
N ILE A 126 -1.01 6.45 0.27
CA ILE A 126 -0.55 5.34 -0.57
C ILE A 126 -0.48 5.79 -2.04
N ILE A 127 -1.53 6.40 -2.56
CA ILE A 127 -1.57 6.91 -3.94
C ILE A 127 -0.46 7.93 -4.16
N ALA A 128 -0.29 8.89 -3.25
CA ALA A 128 0.79 9.87 -3.30
C ALA A 128 2.18 9.18 -3.30
N GLY A 129 2.39 8.18 -2.44
CA GLY A 129 3.62 7.41 -2.38
C GLY A 129 3.93 6.67 -3.68
N LEU A 130 2.90 6.11 -4.34
CA LEU A 130 3.02 5.51 -5.66
C LEU A 130 3.41 6.54 -6.71
N VAL A 131 2.71 7.67 -6.77
CA VAL A 131 3.01 8.75 -7.70
C VAL A 131 4.46 9.25 -7.53
N ILE A 132 4.91 9.50 -6.30
CA ILE A 132 6.29 9.88 -5.98
C ILE A 132 7.29 8.82 -6.46
N THR A 133 6.93 7.54 -6.34
CA THR A 133 7.81 6.43 -6.78
C THR A 133 7.96 6.42 -8.30
N TYR A 134 6.87 6.59 -9.06
CA TYR A 134 6.90 6.54 -10.52
C TYR A 134 7.38 7.85 -11.16
N MET A 135 6.96 9.00 -10.65
CA MET A 135 7.42 10.31 -11.15
C MET A 135 8.87 10.62 -10.76
N ARG A 136 9.37 10.02 -9.68
CA ARG A 136 10.75 10.17 -9.19
C ARG A 136 11.21 11.63 -9.06
N PRO A 137 10.45 12.52 -8.40
CA PRO A 137 10.85 13.92 -8.22
C PRO A 137 12.16 14.03 -7.41
N PHE A 138 12.46 13.00 -6.59
CA PHE A 138 13.71 12.86 -5.84
C PHE A 138 14.01 11.37 -5.58
N LYS A 139 15.27 11.07 -5.30
CA LYS A 139 15.76 9.72 -4.95
C LYS A 139 16.18 9.66 -3.48
N LEU A 140 16.43 8.45 -2.97
CA LEU A 140 17.10 8.27 -1.69
C LEU A 140 18.47 8.93 -1.73
N GLY A 141 18.82 9.67 -0.68
CA GLY A 141 20.06 10.43 -0.57
C GLY A 141 20.00 11.84 -1.16
N ASP A 142 18.98 12.18 -1.96
CA ASP A 142 18.86 13.54 -2.51
C ASP A 142 18.55 14.54 -1.39
N ARG A 143 19.14 15.74 -1.51
CA ARG A 143 18.82 16.89 -0.67
C ARG A 143 17.66 17.65 -1.28
N ILE A 144 16.58 17.72 -0.53
CA ILE A 144 15.34 18.39 -0.96
C ILE A 144 14.87 19.38 0.08
N GLN A 145 14.11 20.35 -0.38
CA GLN A 145 13.36 21.28 0.48
C GLN A 145 11.86 21.11 0.20
N LEU A 146 11.13 20.92 1.27
CA LEU A 146 9.66 20.85 1.31
C LEU A 146 9.16 21.97 2.20
N ASN A 147 8.57 22.99 1.62
CA ASN A 147 8.23 24.24 2.31
C ASN A 147 9.46 24.78 3.07
N GLU A 148 9.39 24.83 4.40
CA GLU A 148 10.49 25.32 5.26
C GLU A 148 11.48 24.24 5.69
N THR A 149 11.17 22.97 5.44
CA THR A 149 12.00 21.84 5.88
C THR A 149 12.98 21.45 4.77
N THR A 150 14.28 21.58 5.05
CA THR A 150 15.35 21.12 4.17
C THR A 150 16.04 19.90 4.79
N GLY A 151 16.26 18.86 4.00
CA GLY A 151 16.93 17.64 4.48
C GLY A 151 17.28 16.67 3.38
N ASN A 152 18.03 15.64 3.76
CA ASN A 152 18.36 14.52 2.87
C ASN A 152 17.31 13.42 3.01
N VAL A 153 16.84 12.87 1.90
CA VAL A 153 15.88 11.76 1.89
C VAL A 153 16.57 10.50 2.39
N ILE A 154 16.16 10.00 3.55
CA ILE A 154 16.74 8.79 4.14
C ILE A 154 15.88 7.55 3.92
N GLU A 155 14.57 7.72 3.78
CA GLU A 155 13.63 6.61 3.62
C GLU A 155 12.38 7.06 2.85
N LYS A 156 11.87 6.16 2.00
CA LYS A 156 10.57 6.31 1.34
C LYS A 156 9.74 5.07 1.61
N THR A 157 8.59 5.23 2.23
CA THR A 157 7.60 4.18 2.45
C THR A 157 6.33 4.51 1.64
N PRO A 158 5.38 3.58 1.49
CA PRO A 158 4.11 3.87 0.83
C PRO A 158 3.31 5.01 1.48
N PHE A 159 3.50 5.27 2.77
CA PHE A 159 2.73 6.26 3.53
C PHE A 159 3.47 7.56 3.76
N VAL A 160 4.77 7.47 4.05
CA VAL A 160 5.57 8.60 4.50
C VAL A 160 6.96 8.60 3.85
N THR A 161 7.52 9.79 3.71
CA THR A 161 8.93 10.00 3.36
C THR A 161 9.64 10.62 4.57
N ARG A 162 10.83 10.14 4.89
CA ARG A 162 11.64 10.66 6.00
C ARG A 162 12.84 11.44 5.49
N LEU A 163 13.02 12.62 6.06
CA LEU A 163 14.14 13.50 5.76
C LEU A 163 15.04 13.63 7.00
N ARG A 164 16.35 13.64 6.78
CA ARG A 164 17.32 14.03 7.81
C ARG A 164 17.74 15.46 7.58
N THR A 165 17.44 16.34 8.56
CA THR A 165 17.82 17.74 8.51
C THR A 165 19.32 17.95 8.76
N PRO A 166 19.89 19.12 8.44
CA PRO A 166 21.26 19.47 8.79
C PRO A 166 21.57 19.42 10.29
N LYS A 167 20.54 19.56 11.13
CA LYS A 167 20.65 19.41 12.60
C LYS A 167 20.62 17.95 13.08
N ASN A 168 20.62 16.99 12.12
CA ASN A 168 20.53 15.55 12.38
C ASN A 168 19.18 15.07 12.97
N GLU A 169 18.13 15.86 12.81
CA GLU A 169 16.76 15.51 13.18
C GLU A 169 16.11 14.72 12.04
N VAL A 170 15.25 13.75 12.39
CA VAL A 170 14.47 13.00 11.40
C VAL A 170 13.05 13.55 11.35
N VAL A 171 12.70 14.16 10.23
CA VAL A 171 11.35 14.67 9.96
C VAL A 171 10.60 13.65 9.11
N THR A 172 9.44 13.20 9.60
CA THR A 172 8.54 12.29 8.89
C THR A 172 7.41 13.08 8.25
N ILE A 173 7.30 12.99 6.93
CA ILE A 173 6.35 13.75 6.13
C ILE A 173 5.40 12.81 5.41
N PRO A 174 4.06 12.95 5.58
CA PRO A 174 3.07 12.18 4.82
C PRO A 174 3.23 12.41 3.32
N ASN A 175 3.13 11.34 2.52
CA ASN A 175 3.33 11.44 1.08
C ASN A 175 2.29 12.35 0.40
N SER A 176 1.04 12.36 0.89
CA SER A 176 -0.01 13.27 0.40
C SER A 176 0.37 14.74 0.59
N PHE A 177 1.06 15.10 1.69
CA PHE A 177 1.56 16.45 1.92
C PHE A 177 2.64 16.83 0.91
N ILE A 178 3.55 15.91 0.57
CA ILE A 178 4.59 16.16 -0.44
C ILE A 178 3.96 16.45 -1.81
N MET A 179 2.93 15.70 -2.18
CA MET A 179 2.22 15.88 -3.45
C MET A 179 1.45 17.20 -3.56
N SER A 180 0.99 17.72 -2.44
CA SER A 180 0.28 19.03 -2.37
C SER A 180 1.19 20.22 -2.15
N SER A 181 2.52 19.99 -1.96
CA SER A 181 3.51 21.01 -1.65
C SER A 181 4.51 21.21 -2.78
N HIS A 182 5.18 22.37 -2.77
CA HIS A 182 6.32 22.60 -3.66
C HIS A 182 7.54 21.83 -3.16
N THR A 183 8.18 21.07 -4.05
CA THR A 183 9.40 20.33 -3.76
C THR A 183 10.55 20.89 -4.57
N THR A 184 11.59 21.38 -3.90
CA THR A 184 12.85 21.80 -4.54
C THR A 184 13.88 20.70 -4.36
N ASN A 185 14.44 20.18 -5.45
CA ASN A 185 15.50 19.18 -5.42
C ASN A 185 16.86 19.81 -5.74
N TYR A 186 17.68 19.99 -4.72
CA TYR A 186 19.01 20.58 -4.85
C TYR A 186 20.02 19.61 -5.50
N SER A 187 19.90 18.31 -5.24
CA SER A 187 20.89 17.33 -5.71
C SER A 187 20.88 17.15 -7.21
N VAL A 188 19.74 17.22 -7.87
CA VAL A 188 19.65 17.11 -9.33
C VAL A 188 20.29 18.31 -9.99
N SER A 189 19.95 19.52 -9.56
CA SER A 189 20.48 20.77 -10.10
C SER A 189 21.98 20.90 -9.85
N ALA A 190 22.46 20.52 -8.64
CA ALA A 190 23.87 20.58 -8.29
C ALA A 190 24.76 19.72 -9.20
N ARG A 191 24.29 18.54 -9.59
CA ARG A 191 25.05 17.61 -10.44
C ARG A 191 25.16 18.08 -11.90
N GLN A 192 24.14 18.78 -12.39
CA GLN A 192 24.01 19.09 -13.81
C GLN A 192 24.44 20.53 -14.15
N TYR A 193 24.08 21.49 -13.31
CA TYR A 193 24.27 22.93 -13.58
C TYR A 193 25.00 23.67 -12.45
N GLY A 194 25.29 23.03 -11.34
CA GLY A 194 25.72 23.69 -10.12
C GLY A 194 24.57 24.38 -9.38
N LEU A 195 24.85 24.90 -8.20
CA LEU A 195 23.92 25.70 -7.41
C LEU A 195 24.47 27.13 -7.28
N ILE A 196 23.59 28.11 -7.48
CA ILE A 196 23.91 29.50 -7.19
C ILE A 196 23.83 29.70 -5.68
N ILE A 197 24.98 29.96 -5.06
CA ILE A 197 25.07 30.30 -3.65
C ILE A 197 25.03 31.83 -3.55
N HIS A 198 24.13 32.36 -2.75
CA HIS A 198 24.07 33.78 -2.45
C HIS A 198 24.09 33.96 -0.93
N SER A 199 24.71 35.02 -0.48
CA SER A 199 24.65 35.48 0.89
C SER A 199 24.19 36.94 0.92
N THR A 200 23.31 37.25 1.85
CA THR A 200 22.88 38.64 2.07
C THR A 200 23.67 39.21 3.23
N VAL A 201 24.43 40.25 2.94
CA VAL A 201 25.17 40.98 3.96
C VAL A 201 24.47 42.31 4.24
N THR A 202 24.14 42.53 5.48
CA THR A 202 23.58 43.82 5.92
C THR A 202 24.72 44.75 6.29
N ILE A 203 24.65 45.99 5.82
CA ILE A 203 25.67 47.00 6.02
C ILE A 203 25.03 48.19 6.75
N GLY A 204 25.76 48.78 7.70
CA GLY A 204 25.34 50.01 8.35
C GLY A 204 25.28 51.17 7.37
N TYR A 205 24.34 52.10 7.59
CA TYR A 205 24.13 53.27 6.73
C TYR A 205 25.33 54.23 6.66
N ASP A 206 26.26 54.08 7.60
CA ASP A 206 27.46 54.95 7.71
C ASP A 206 28.63 54.50 6.82
N VAL A 207 28.53 53.32 6.16
CA VAL A 207 29.62 52.79 5.35
C VAL A 207 29.43 53.16 3.89
N PRO A 208 30.40 53.86 3.24
CA PRO A 208 30.32 54.15 1.80
C PRO A 208 30.28 52.90 0.93
N TRP A 209 29.35 52.85 -0.02
CA TRP A 209 29.16 51.69 -0.88
C TRP A 209 30.44 51.23 -1.60
N ARG A 210 31.37 52.13 -1.95
CA ARG A 210 32.65 51.81 -2.60
C ARG A 210 33.54 50.96 -1.70
N GLN A 211 33.58 51.20 -0.40
CA GLN A 211 34.37 50.46 0.55
C GLN A 211 33.82 49.04 0.72
N VAL A 212 32.49 48.89 0.70
CA VAL A 212 31.80 47.57 0.78
C VAL A 212 32.09 46.77 -0.46
N HIS A 213 32.05 47.40 -1.66
CA HIS A 213 32.31 46.74 -2.93
C HIS A 213 33.76 46.24 -3.01
N GLN A 214 34.72 47.00 -2.48
CA GLN A 214 36.12 46.55 -2.39
C GLN A 214 36.30 45.32 -1.46
N LEU A 215 35.57 45.30 -0.31
CA LEU A 215 35.63 44.20 0.65
C LEU A 215 34.99 42.91 0.10
N LEU A 216 34.00 43.03 -0.78
CA LEU A 216 33.32 41.86 -1.35
C LEU A 216 34.03 41.27 -2.59
N ILE A 217 34.90 42.05 -3.29
CA ILE A 217 35.62 41.63 -4.49
C ILE A 217 37.02 41.08 -4.17
N ASN A 218 37.63 41.42 -3.04
CA ASN A 218 38.86 40.89 -2.53
C ASN A 218 38.63 39.62 -1.69
#